data_d13138ccfb818144a08f97f75f137514
#
_entry.id   d13138ccfb818144a08f97f75f137514
#
_cell.length_a   1.000
_cell.length_b   1.000
_cell.length_c   1.000
_cell.angle_alpha   90.00
_cell.angle_beta   90.00
_cell.angle_gamma   90.00
#
_symmetry.space_group_name_H-M   'P 1'
#
loop_
_entity.id
_entity.type
_entity.pdbx_description
1 polymer ?
#
loop_
_entity_poly.entity_id
_entity_poly.type
_entity_poly.pdbx_seq_one_letter_code
_entity_poly.pdbx_strand_id
1 'polypeptide(L)'
;MTSMTVNGEAIRYKLDPETPLLFALRDASNLTGTKHGCYSGDCGTCTVIVDGRAVLSCQMTIAAAEGADVVTIEGLSADRAHPLQQAWAAEQVSQCGRCDPGFIMALAALMRATPSPTPEQLSSLPNICRCGATPRILKAIARAAEVAAPLPAAASPAQGGSSRFSNGSSAKSQAPTNDS
;
A
#
# COMPACT_ATOMS: atom_id res chain seq x y z
N MET A 1 5.33 22.10 -2.16
CA MET A 1 5.92 20.99 -1.38
C MET A 1 4.80 20.01 -1.11
N THR A 2 4.97 18.76 -1.47
CA THR A 2 3.95 17.71 -1.30
C THR A 2 4.41 16.74 -0.21
N SER A 3 3.54 16.41 0.74
CA SER A 3 3.82 15.53 1.88
C SER A 3 2.99 14.26 1.74
N MET A 4 3.59 13.11 2.01
CA MET A 4 2.89 11.82 2.03
C MET A 4 3.64 10.84 2.93
N THR A 5 3.03 9.73 3.28
CA THR A 5 3.71 8.62 3.95
C THR A 5 4.17 7.62 2.90
N VAL A 6 5.41 7.21 2.92
CA VAL A 6 5.95 6.17 2.02
C VAL A 6 6.60 5.07 2.84
N ASN A 7 6.08 3.86 2.73
CA ASN A 7 6.54 2.69 3.50
C ASN A 7 6.58 2.95 5.03
N GLY A 8 5.60 3.70 5.54
CA GLY A 8 5.50 4.07 6.95
C GLY A 8 6.32 5.29 7.38
N GLU A 9 7.10 5.90 6.48
CA GLU A 9 7.90 7.10 6.75
C GLU A 9 7.26 8.35 6.15
N ALA A 10 7.16 9.43 6.92
CA ALA A 10 6.66 10.71 6.42
C ALA A 10 7.72 11.39 5.54
N ILE A 11 7.42 11.58 4.27
CA ILE A 11 8.32 12.18 3.27
C ILE A 11 7.73 13.49 2.74
N ARG A 12 8.60 14.45 2.47
CA ARG A 12 8.24 15.72 1.83
C ARG A 12 9.05 15.90 0.54
N TYR A 13 8.34 16.00 -0.56
CA TYR A 13 8.95 16.24 -1.87
C TYR A 13 8.96 17.73 -2.21
N LYS A 14 10.16 18.22 -2.59
CA LYS A 14 10.38 19.58 -3.13
C LYS A 14 10.48 19.50 -4.66
N LEU A 15 9.52 18.86 -5.27
CA LEU A 15 9.41 18.65 -6.72
C LEU A 15 8.20 19.42 -7.26
N ASP A 16 8.12 19.54 -8.58
CA ASP A 16 6.92 20.02 -9.25
C ASP A 16 5.73 19.14 -8.87
N PRO A 17 4.60 19.71 -8.42
CA PRO A 17 3.39 18.97 -8.06
C PRO A 17 2.89 18.00 -9.15
N GLU A 18 3.12 18.32 -10.41
CA GLU A 18 2.76 17.49 -11.56
C GLU A 18 3.75 16.33 -11.82
N THR A 19 4.83 16.25 -11.05
CA THR A 19 5.78 15.14 -11.18
C THR A 19 5.07 13.80 -10.95
N PRO A 20 5.17 12.82 -11.85
CA PRO A 20 4.64 11.49 -11.61
C PRO A 20 5.24 10.86 -10.34
N LEU A 21 4.38 10.25 -9.53
CA LEU A 21 4.77 9.58 -8.28
C LEU A 21 5.92 8.58 -8.49
N LEU A 22 5.92 7.90 -9.63
CA LEU A 22 6.99 6.97 -10.01
C LEU A 22 8.39 7.59 -9.91
N PHE A 23 8.56 8.82 -10.41
CA PHE A 23 9.86 9.50 -10.37
C PHE A 23 10.22 9.99 -8.97
N ALA A 24 9.24 10.50 -8.22
CA ALA A 24 9.46 10.89 -6.83
C ALA A 24 9.94 9.70 -5.98
N LEU A 25 9.33 8.53 -6.16
CA LEU A 25 9.73 7.31 -5.46
C LEU A 25 11.13 6.85 -5.85
N ARG A 26 11.42 6.81 -7.16
CA ARG A 26 12.68 6.26 -7.66
C ARG A 26 13.87 7.21 -7.50
N ASP A 27 13.67 8.47 -7.89
CA ASP A 27 14.79 9.41 -8.05
C ASP A 27 15.01 10.26 -6.81
N ALA A 28 13.93 10.65 -6.11
CA ALA A 28 14.04 11.45 -4.88
C ALA A 28 14.14 10.60 -3.61
N SER A 29 13.45 9.44 -3.55
CA SER A 29 13.48 8.55 -2.38
C SER A 29 14.39 7.33 -2.57
N ASN A 30 15.03 7.16 -3.74
CA ASN A 30 15.89 6.02 -4.07
C ASN A 30 15.19 4.64 -3.92
N LEU A 31 13.85 4.60 -4.02
CA LEU A 31 13.04 3.37 -3.99
C LEU A 31 12.97 2.79 -5.40
N THR A 32 14.02 2.12 -5.82
CA THR A 32 14.21 1.66 -7.21
C THR A 32 13.50 0.35 -7.54
N GLY A 33 12.90 -0.32 -6.57
CA GLY A 33 12.12 -1.55 -6.75
C GLY A 33 10.92 -1.35 -7.66
N THR A 34 10.18 -0.25 -7.50
CA THR A 34 9.14 0.14 -8.46
C THR A 34 9.78 0.45 -9.82
N LYS A 35 9.33 -0.23 -10.88
CA LYS A 35 9.94 -0.12 -12.21
C LYS A 35 9.10 0.73 -13.15
N HIS A 36 9.76 1.38 -14.10
CA HIS A 36 9.07 2.04 -15.21
C HIS A 36 8.97 1.09 -16.41
N GLY A 37 7.96 1.28 -17.25
CA GLY A 37 7.75 0.49 -18.47
C GLY A 37 7.23 1.38 -19.61
N CYS A 38 5.92 1.45 -19.80
CA CYS A 38 5.29 2.10 -20.95
C CYS A 38 5.02 3.59 -20.80
N TYR A 39 4.88 4.13 -19.60
CA TYR A 39 4.39 5.48 -19.25
C TYR A 39 2.95 5.82 -19.70
N SER A 40 2.34 4.97 -20.54
CA SER A 40 0.95 5.13 -21.01
C SER A 40 -0.11 4.53 -20.08
N GLY A 41 0.32 3.81 -19.02
CA GLY A 41 -0.59 3.13 -18.11
C GLY A 41 -0.95 1.68 -18.48
N ASP A 42 -0.45 1.18 -19.61
CA ASP A 42 -0.90 -0.11 -20.17
C ASP A 42 -0.18 -1.34 -19.58
N CYS A 43 1.03 -1.19 -19.01
CA CYS A 43 1.86 -2.35 -18.68
C CYS A 43 1.81 -2.79 -17.22
N GLY A 44 1.30 -1.98 -16.30
CA GLY A 44 1.21 -2.28 -14.88
C GLY A 44 2.54 -2.41 -14.11
N THR A 45 3.69 -2.22 -14.77
CA THR A 45 5.02 -2.44 -14.18
C THR A 45 5.31 -1.50 -13.00
N CYS A 46 4.72 -0.29 -13.02
CA CYS A 46 4.90 0.75 -12.02
C CYS A 46 3.86 0.71 -10.88
N THR A 47 3.11 -0.38 -10.74
CA THR A 47 2.08 -0.49 -9.71
C THR A 47 2.68 -0.36 -8.31
N VAL A 48 2.07 0.50 -7.50
CA VAL A 48 2.26 0.67 -6.06
C VAL A 48 0.91 0.58 -5.35
N ILE A 49 0.89 0.52 -4.03
CA ILE A 49 -0.36 0.60 -3.27
C ILE A 49 -0.46 2.00 -2.67
N VAL A 50 -1.57 2.70 -2.92
CA VAL A 50 -1.90 4.01 -2.36
C VAL A 50 -3.22 3.88 -1.62
N ASP A 51 -3.23 4.19 -0.33
CA ASP A 51 -4.40 4.03 0.55
C ASP A 51 -5.07 2.65 0.42
N GLY A 52 -4.23 1.61 0.32
CA GLY A 52 -4.68 0.22 0.21
C GLY A 52 -5.13 -0.23 -1.19
N ARG A 53 -5.04 0.62 -2.22
CA ARG A 53 -5.44 0.31 -3.60
C ARG A 53 -4.25 0.25 -4.54
N ALA A 54 -4.30 -0.66 -5.50
CA ALA A 54 -3.31 -0.71 -6.58
C ALA A 54 -3.45 0.51 -7.50
N VAL A 55 -2.35 1.25 -7.68
CA VAL A 55 -2.30 2.46 -8.49
C VAL A 55 -1.08 2.42 -9.41
N LEU A 56 -1.23 2.90 -10.63
CA LEU A 56 -0.14 3.06 -11.58
C LEU A 56 0.62 4.36 -11.28
N SER A 57 1.75 4.28 -10.61
CA SER A 57 2.51 5.46 -10.15
C SER A 57 3.01 6.36 -11.28
N CYS A 58 3.09 5.88 -12.51
CA CYS A 58 3.41 6.70 -13.68
C CYS A 58 2.23 7.58 -14.15
N GLN A 59 1.00 7.28 -13.70
CA GLN A 59 -0.23 8.01 -14.08
C GLN A 59 -0.77 8.87 -12.93
N MET A 60 -0.15 8.82 -11.76
CA MET A 60 -0.53 9.61 -10.59
C MET A 60 0.54 10.68 -10.34
N THR A 61 0.14 11.93 -10.16
CA THR A 61 1.06 13.01 -9.78
C THR A 61 1.32 12.98 -8.27
N ILE A 62 2.42 13.57 -7.81
CA ILE A 62 2.67 13.70 -6.37
C ILE A 62 1.63 14.59 -5.70
N ALA A 63 1.06 15.57 -6.41
CA ALA A 63 -0.04 16.39 -5.90
C ALA A 63 -1.29 15.54 -5.62
N ALA A 64 -1.62 14.61 -6.52
CA ALA A 64 -2.75 13.69 -6.32
C ALA A 64 -2.52 12.69 -5.18
N ALA A 65 -1.26 12.45 -4.80
CA ALA A 65 -0.88 11.57 -3.69
C ALA A 65 -0.61 12.34 -2.39
N GLU A 66 -0.94 13.63 -2.31
CA GLU A 66 -0.71 14.42 -1.10
C GLU A 66 -1.52 13.87 0.09
N GLY A 67 -0.85 13.65 1.21
CA GLY A 67 -1.44 13.08 2.43
C GLY A 67 -1.69 11.58 2.38
N ALA A 68 -1.48 10.92 1.25
CA ALA A 68 -1.73 9.49 1.09
C ALA A 68 -0.67 8.61 1.77
N ASP A 69 -1.06 7.35 2.05
CA ASP A 69 -0.15 6.28 2.46
C ASP A 69 0.24 5.44 1.24
N VAL A 70 1.51 5.51 0.87
CA VAL A 70 2.09 4.85 -0.29
C VAL A 70 2.96 3.68 0.14
N VAL A 71 2.65 2.48 -0.34
CA VAL A 71 3.47 1.28 -0.11
C VAL A 71 4.06 0.84 -1.43
N THR A 72 5.40 0.71 -1.46
CA THR A 72 6.16 0.16 -2.59
C THR A 72 6.55 -1.29 -2.31
N ILE A 73 7.20 -1.94 -3.28
CA ILE A 73 7.66 -3.33 -3.13
C ILE A 73 8.67 -3.48 -1.97
N GLU A 74 9.42 -2.43 -1.67
CA GLU A 74 10.37 -2.40 -0.55
C GLU A 74 9.65 -2.40 0.81
N GLY A 75 8.47 -1.76 0.88
CA GLY A 75 7.67 -1.66 2.10
C GLY A 75 6.60 -2.74 2.24
N LEU A 76 6.42 -3.63 1.25
CA LEU A 76 5.42 -4.68 1.30
C LEU A 76 5.69 -5.68 2.45
N SER A 77 6.97 -5.98 2.70
CA SER A 77 7.43 -6.79 3.82
C SER A 77 8.94 -6.52 4.02
N ALA A 78 9.33 -6.10 5.22
CA ALA A 78 10.71 -5.74 5.54
C ALA A 78 11.69 -6.91 5.36
N ASP A 79 11.24 -8.13 5.62
CA ASP A 79 12.01 -9.38 5.56
C ASP A 79 11.74 -10.20 4.28
N ARG A 80 10.94 -9.67 3.34
CA ARG A 80 10.46 -10.37 2.14
C ARG A 80 9.63 -11.63 2.46
N ALA A 81 9.02 -11.69 3.63
CA ALA A 81 8.21 -12.82 4.06
C ALA A 81 6.76 -12.77 3.53
N HIS A 82 6.37 -11.73 2.79
CA HIS A 82 5.04 -11.67 2.20
C HIS A 82 4.76 -12.91 1.34
N PRO A 83 3.61 -13.61 1.49
CA PRO A 83 3.31 -14.85 0.78
C PRO A 83 3.55 -14.81 -0.73
N LEU A 84 3.19 -13.70 -1.39
CA LEU A 84 3.46 -13.49 -2.81
C LEU A 84 4.96 -13.42 -3.14
N GLN A 85 5.77 -12.77 -2.31
CA GLN A 85 7.21 -12.68 -2.53
C GLN A 85 7.87 -14.06 -2.37
N GLN A 86 7.45 -14.83 -1.38
CA GLN A 86 7.91 -16.20 -1.16
C GLN A 86 7.48 -17.13 -2.29
N ALA A 87 6.23 -17.06 -2.72
CA ALA A 87 5.72 -17.85 -3.83
C ALA A 87 6.42 -17.50 -5.15
N TRP A 88 6.71 -16.21 -5.40
CA TRP A 88 7.44 -15.75 -6.56
C TRP A 88 8.85 -16.35 -6.66
N ALA A 89 9.54 -16.40 -5.52
CA ALA A 89 10.85 -17.03 -5.42
C ALA A 89 10.78 -18.55 -5.59
N ALA A 90 9.83 -19.21 -4.91
CA ALA A 90 9.68 -20.66 -4.94
C ALA A 90 9.32 -21.20 -6.33
N GLU A 91 8.46 -20.49 -7.06
CA GLU A 91 8.07 -20.84 -8.43
C GLU A 91 9.04 -20.32 -9.51
N GLN A 92 10.12 -19.67 -9.09
CA GLN A 92 11.14 -19.11 -9.99
C GLN A 92 10.54 -18.27 -11.12
N VAL A 93 9.59 -17.38 -10.76
CA VAL A 93 8.85 -16.59 -11.74
C VAL A 93 9.73 -15.62 -12.48
N SER A 94 10.70 -15.01 -11.79
CA SER A 94 11.56 -13.96 -12.32
C SER A 94 12.38 -14.43 -13.51
N GLN A 95 12.26 -13.70 -14.63
CA GLN A 95 13.13 -13.83 -15.80
C GLN A 95 14.00 -12.56 -15.90
N CYS A 96 13.51 -11.48 -16.51
CA CYS A 96 14.21 -10.21 -16.53
C CYS A 96 13.97 -9.35 -15.27
N GLY A 97 13.01 -9.69 -14.41
CA GLY A 97 12.71 -9.01 -13.15
C GLY A 97 11.96 -7.69 -13.28
N ARG A 98 11.69 -7.20 -14.50
CA ARG A 98 11.12 -5.85 -14.69
C ARG A 98 9.65 -5.76 -14.25
N CYS A 99 8.82 -6.73 -14.60
CA CYS A 99 7.38 -6.70 -14.28
C CYS A 99 7.06 -7.21 -12.88
N ASP A 100 7.98 -7.91 -12.23
CA ASP A 100 7.75 -8.62 -10.98
C ASP A 100 7.23 -7.72 -9.85
N PRO A 101 7.86 -6.57 -9.54
CA PRO A 101 7.37 -5.71 -8.47
C PRO A 101 5.94 -5.24 -8.72
N GLY A 102 5.64 -4.80 -9.94
CA GLY A 102 4.29 -4.33 -10.29
C GLY A 102 3.24 -5.44 -10.18
N PHE A 103 3.55 -6.67 -10.63
CA PHE A 103 2.65 -7.81 -10.45
C PHE A 103 2.42 -8.14 -8.97
N ILE A 104 3.49 -8.22 -8.18
CA ILE A 104 3.39 -8.53 -6.75
C ILE A 104 2.53 -7.48 -6.04
N MET A 105 2.74 -6.19 -6.32
CA MET A 105 1.97 -5.11 -5.71
C MET A 105 0.49 -5.12 -6.12
N ALA A 106 0.20 -5.34 -7.41
CA ALA A 106 -1.17 -5.46 -7.89
C ALA A 106 -1.90 -6.65 -7.27
N LEU A 107 -1.23 -7.81 -7.21
CA LEU A 107 -1.76 -9.00 -6.57
C LEU A 107 -1.92 -8.86 -5.06
N ALA A 108 -0.98 -8.20 -4.37
CA ALA A 108 -1.08 -7.94 -2.94
C ALA A 108 -2.31 -7.09 -2.61
N ALA A 109 -2.58 -6.05 -3.40
CA ALA A 109 -3.78 -5.23 -3.24
C ALA A 109 -5.06 -6.03 -3.54
N LEU A 110 -5.06 -6.84 -4.59
CA LEU A 110 -6.20 -7.69 -4.98
C LEU A 110 -6.49 -8.75 -3.91
N MET A 111 -5.48 -9.51 -3.49
CA MET A 111 -5.63 -10.61 -2.52
C MET A 111 -5.96 -10.12 -1.12
N ARG A 112 -5.63 -8.89 -0.78
CA ARG A 112 -6.04 -8.24 0.46
C ARG A 112 -7.56 -8.05 0.51
N ALA A 113 -8.19 -7.75 -0.62
CA ALA A 113 -9.64 -7.63 -0.75
C ALA A 113 -10.32 -8.98 -1.01
N THR A 114 -9.66 -9.86 -1.77
CA THR A 114 -10.16 -11.18 -2.17
C THR A 114 -9.03 -12.19 -2.06
N PRO A 115 -8.91 -12.93 -0.93
CA PRO A 115 -7.80 -13.86 -0.68
C PRO A 115 -7.60 -14.94 -1.76
N SER A 116 -8.69 -15.34 -2.44
CA SER A 116 -8.66 -16.29 -3.54
C SER A 116 -9.28 -15.65 -4.78
N PRO A 117 -8.50 -14.87 -5.55
CA PRO A 117 -9.02 -14.15 -6.71
C PRO A 117 -9.42 -15.09 -7.84
N THR A 118 -10.52 -14.76 -8.52
CA THR A 118 -11.01 -15.55 -9.67
C THR A 118 -10.14 -15.30 -10.90
N PRO A 119 -10.18 -16.21 -11.92
CA PRO A 119 -9.47 -15.99 -13.18
C PRO A 119 -9.83 -14.67 -13.86
N GLU A 120 -11.08 -14.22 -13.76
CA GLU A 120 -11.56 -12.96 -14.33
C GLU A 120 -10.90 -11.76 -13.63
N GLN A 121 -10.80 -11.81 -12.29
CA GLN A 121 -10.13 -10.78 -11.50
C GLN A 121 -8.63 -10.72 -11.82
N LEU A 122 -7.99 -11.86 -12.01
CA LEU A 122 -6.58 -11.94 -12.42
C LEU A 122 -6.37 -11.39 -13.84
N SER A 123 -7.29 -11.69 -14.76
CA SER A 123 -7.21 -11.19 -16.14
C SER A 123 -7.48 -9.69 -16.26
N SER A 124 -8.14 -9.09 -15.27
CA SER A 124 -8.39 -7.65 -15.23
C SER A 124 -7.18 -6.81 -14.80
N LEU A 125 -6.13 -7.45 -14.29
CA LEU A 125 -4.90 -6.73 -13.92
C LEU A 125 -4.18 -6.22 -15.17
N PRO A 126 -3.73 -4.96 -15.19
CA PRO A 126 -3.06 -4.38 -16.36
C PRO A 126 -1.62 -4.91 -16.55
N ASN A 127 -1.16 -5.76 -15.64
CA ASN A 127 0.24 -6.20 -15.61
C ASN A 127 0.59 -7.14 -16.76
N ILE A 128 1.66 -6.82 -17.49
CA ILE A 128 2.10 -7.57 -18.66
C ILE A 128 3.50 -8.16 -18.44
N CYS A 129 3.64 -9.48 -18.62
CA CYS A 129 4.93 -10.15 -18.70
C CYS A 129 5.26 -10.49 -20.15
N ARG A 130 6.35 -9.95 -20.69
CA ARG A 130 6.85 -10.24 -22.05
C ARG A 130 7.77 -11.45 -22.13
N CYS A 131 8.25 -11.99 -20.99
CA CYS A 131 9.17 -13.10 -20.93
C CYS A 131 8.50 -14.47 -20.98
N GLY A 132 7.17 -14.52 -21.07
CA GLY A 132 6.42 -15.77 -21.08
C GLY A 132 6.32 -16.46 -19.71
N ALA A 133 6.51 -15.74 -18.61
CA ALA A 133 6.44 -16.28 -17.26
C ALA A 133 5.01 -16.55 -16.75
N THR A 134 3.98 -16.26 -17.54
CA THR A 134 2.56 -16.40 -17.15
C THR A 134 2.23 -17.73 -16.48
N PRO A 135 2.68 -18.91 -16.95
CA PRO A 135 2.38 -20.17 -16.27
C PRO A 135 2.97 -20.24 -14.86
N ARG A 136 4.15 -19.67 -14.64
CA ARG A 136 4.79 -19.62 -13.31
C ARG A 136 4.12 -18.58 -12.41
N ILE A 137 3.68 -17.45 -12.97
CA ILE A 137 2.90 -16.43 -12.26
C ILE A 137 1.62 -17.06 -11.69
N LEU A 138 0.88 -17.82 -12.51
CA LEU A 138 -0.35 -18.49 -12.06
C LEU A 138 -0.07 -19.52 -10.94
N LYS A 139 1.03 -20.29 -11.03
CA LYS A 139 1.46 -21.18 -9.95
C LYS A 139 1.81 -20.42 -8.67
N ALA A 140 2.54 -19.32 -8.78
CA ALA A 140 2.88 -18.49 -7.63
C ALA A 140 1.64 -17.88 -6.95
N ILE A 141 0.63 -17.48 -7.73
CA ILE A 141 -0.64 -16.99 -7.19
C ILE A 141 -1.36 -18.09 -6.41
N ALA A 142 -1.49 -19.29 -7.01
CA ALA A 142 -2.12 -20.44 -6.35
C ALA A 142 -1.41 -20.78 -5.04
N ARG A 143 -0.08 -20.87 -5.06
CA ARG A 143 0.75 -21.12 -3.88
C ARG A 143 0.60 -20.04 -2.80
N ALA A 144 0.56 -18.76 -3.20
CA ALA A 144 0.36 -17.66 -2.25
C ALA A 144 -1.03 -17.72 -1.60
N ALA A 145 -2.06 -18.11 -2.34
CA ALA A 145 -3.41 -18.26 -1.83
C ALA A 145 -3.52 -19.41 -0.80
N GLU A 146 -2.78 -20.49 -0.98
CA GLU A 146 -2.72 -21.61 -0.03
C GLU A 146 -2.06 -21.20 1.30
N VAL A 147 -1.07 -20.31 1.26
CA VAL A 147 -0.31 -19.84 2.43
C VAL A 147 -0.97 -18.65 3.11
N ALA A 148 -1.80 -17.91 2.39
CA ALA A 148 -2.52 -16.76 2.91
C ALA A 148 -3.67 -17.21 3.85
N ALA A 149 -3.31 -17.69 5.05
CA ALA A 149 -4.19 -17.52 6.20
C ALA A 149 -4.54 -16.03 6.31
N PRO A 150 -5.75 -15.66 6.80
CA PRO A 150 -6.22 -14.27 6.75
C PRO A 150 -5.16 -13.32 7.30
N LEU A 151 -4.65 -12.45 6.42
CA LEU A 151 -3.73 -11.39 6.83
C LEU A 151 -4.43 -10.57 7.90
N PRO A 152 -3.79 -10.26 9.03
CA PRO A 152 -4.39 -9.42 10.04
C PRO A 152 -4.84 -8.11 9.34
N ALA A 153 -6.10 -7.76 9.53
CA ALA A 153 -6.64 -6.51 9.04
C ALA A 153 -5.68 -5.39 9.46
N ALA A 154 -5.27 -4.56 8.51
CA ALA A 154 -4.47 -3.39 8.83
C ALA A 154 -5.16 -2.65 9.96
N ALA A 155 -4.41 -2.34 11.02
CA ALA A 155 -4.91 -1.58 12.14
C ALA A 155 -5.54 -0.29 11.59
N SER A 156 -6.85 -0.17 11.74
CA SER A 156 -7.54 1.10 11.49
C SER A 156 -6.87 2.16 12.37
N PRO A 157 -6.65 3.37 11.88
CA PRO A 157 -6.16 4.46 12.73
C PRO A 157 -7.09 4.53 13.94
N ALA A 158 -6.53 4.48 15.13
CA ALA A 158 -7.24 4.55 16.39
C ALA A 158 -8.17 5.77 16.36
N GLN A 159 -9.47 5.55 16.34
CA GLN A 159 -10.46 6.59 16.54
C GLN A 159 -10.20 7.16 17.92
N GLY A 160 -9.71 8.39 17.95
CA GLY A 160 -9.48 9.14 19.18
C GLY A 160 -10.72 9.11 20.05
N GLY A 161 -10.61 8.44 21.19
CA GLY A 161 -11.66 8.41 22.18
C GLY A 161 -11.96 9.81 22.66
N SER A 162 -13.13 10.31 22.29
CA SER A 162 -13.76 11.49 22.89
C SER A 162 -14.01 11.19 24.37
N SER A 163 -13.12 11.68 25.23
CA SER A 163 -13.37 11.70 26.66
C SER A 163 -14.53 12.66 26.95
N ARG A 164 -15.69 12.09 27.23
CA ARG A 164 -16.83 12.81 27.76
C ARG A 164 -16.45 13.40 29.12
N PHE A 165 -16.38 14.70 29.20
CA PHE A 165 -16.49 15.42 30.45
C PHE A 165 -17.90 15.19 31.01
N SER A 166 -18.00 14.36 32.00
CA SER A 166 -19.21 14.25 32.83
C SER A 166 -19.24 15.42 33.80
N ASN A 167 -20.17 16.32 33.56
CA ASN A 167 -20.62 17.33 34.51
C ASN A 167 -21.25 16.62 35.71
N GLY A 168 -20.59 16.63 36.84
CA GLY A 168 -21.14 16.25 38.15
C GLY A 168 -21.68 17.47 38.86
N SER A 169 -22.96 17.66 38.77
CA SER A 169 -23.76 18.56 39.63
C SER A 169 -24.10 17.83 40.91
N SER A 170 -24.06 18.56 42.03
CA SER A 170 -24.68 18.36 43.34
C SER A 170 -23.67 18.39 44.48
N ALA A 171 -23.85 19.07 45.55
CA ALA A 171 -25.00 19.56 46.27
C ALA A 171 -24.50 20.44 47.47
N LYS A 172 -25.27 21.42 47.78
CA LYS A 172 -25.62 21.98 49.09
C LYS A 172 -24.89 21.50 50.33
N SER A 173 -24.41 22.47 51.13
CA SER A 173 -24.79 22.59 52.54
C SER A 173 -24.09 23.78 53.18
N GLN A 174 -24.84 24.80 53.52
CA GLN A 174 -25.14 25.32 54.84
C GLN A 174 -23.99 26.03 55.57
N ALA A 175 -24.27 27.30 55.80
CA ALA A 175 -23.59 28.17 56.76
C ALA A 175 -23.76 27.67 58.20
N PRO A 176 -22.91 28.18 59.10
CA PRO A 176 -23.51 28.93 60.21
C PRO A 176 -22.86 30.29 60.45
N THR A 177 -23.72 31.17 60.92
CA THR A 177 -23.57 32.42 61.59
C THR A 177 -22.66 32.33 62.81
N ASN A 178 -21.87 33.38 63.11
CA ASN A 178 -21.80 34.08 64.37
C ASN A 178 -20.84 35.27 64.27
N ASP A 179 -21.35 36.42 64.52
CA ASP A 179 -21.31 37.29 65.71
C ASP A 179 -19.91 37.61 66.24
N SER A 180 -19.54 38.81 66.10
CA SER A 180 -19.14 39.90 67.03
C SER A 180 -18.55 41.07 66.27
#